data_692fb6d04dc5d4413c3f547b738d8dd3
#
_entry.id   692fb6d04dc5d4413c3f547b738d8dd3
#
_cell.length_a   1.000
_cell.length_b   1.000
_cell.length_c   1.000
_cell.angle_alpha   90.00
_cell.angle_beta   90.00
_cell.angle_gamma   90.00
#
_symmetry.space_group_name_H-M   'P 1'
#
loop_
_entity.id
_entity.type
_entity.pdbx_description
1 polymer ?
#
loop_
_entity_poly.entity_id
_entity_poly.type
_entity_poly.pdbx_seq_one_letter_code
_entity_poly.pdbx_strand_id
1 'polypeptide(L)'
;MKRTVNILILAFAALFAVSCTLHEDTSNVANPKHFYKNEAQIRAAANGCYSRLNYIFDLRYFQAVEGASDLASTNGSAQKDAKLDINPSAPGAGTHVWSNCYTGIKFCLSTIAGIDASEA
;
A
#
# COMPACT_ATOMS: atom_id res chain seq x y z
N MET A 1 -47.65 -10.38 31.55
CA MET A 1 -46.94 -9.33 30.77
C MET A 1 -45.49 -9.10 31.25
N LYS A 2 -45.20 -8.81 32.53
CA LYS A 2 -43.79 -8.58 32.97
C LYS A 2 -42.84 -9.78 32.76
N ARG A 3 -43.30 -11.02 32.99
CA ARG A 3 -42.50 -12.23 32.77
C ARG A 3 -42.15 -12.49 31.31
N THR A 4 -43.07 -12.25 30.40
CA THR A 4 -42.85 -12.42 28.95
C THR A 4 -41.87 -11.37 28.40
N VAL A 5 -41.96 -10.14 28.90
CA VAL A 5 -41.00 -9.08 28.52
C VAL A 5 -39.59 -9.39 29.00
N ASN A 6 -39.43 -9.89 30.23
CA ASN A 6 -38.12 -10.28 30.76
C ASN A 6 -37.49 -11.43 29.98
N ILE A 7 -38.26 -12.42 29.53
CA ILE A 7 -37.78 -13.55 28.70
C ILE A 7 -37.36 -13.06 27.35
N LEU A 8 -38.10 -12.14 26.74
CA LEU A 8 -37.74 -11.52 25.46
C LEU A 8 -36.43 -10.70 25.55
N ILE A 9 -36.23 -9.95 26.63
CA ILE A 9 -35.02 -9.17 26.88
C ILE A 9 -33.81 -10.14 27.08
N LEU A 10 -34.01 -11.22 27.81
CA LEU A 10 -32.93 -12.22 28.04
C LEU A 10 -32.56 -12.94 26.74
N ALA A 11 -33.54 -13.30 25.90
CA ALA A 11 -33.31 -13.93 24.60
C ALA A 11 -32.57 -12.97 23.63
N PHE A 12 -32.92 -11.68 23.66
CA PHE A 12 -32.26 -10.68 22.87
C PHE A 12 -30.83 -10.40 23.33
N ALA A 13 -30.58 -10.37 24.63
CA ALA A 13 -29.24 -10.25 25.21
C ALA A 13 -28.36 -11.48 24.89
N ALA A 14 -28.91 -12.68 24.86
CA ALA A 14 -28.20 -13.89 24.48
C ALA A 14 -27.76 -13.91 23.00
N LEU A 15 -28.53 -13.26 22.11
CA LEU A 15 -28.16 -13.12 20.70
C LEU A 15 -26.94 -12.21 20.48
N PHE A 16 -26.71 -11.23 21.35
CA PHE A 16 -25.51 -10.39 21.29
C PHE A 16 -24.26 -11.01 21.93
N ALA A 17 -24.43 -12.07 22.75
CA ALA A 17 -23.32 -12.77 23.39
C ALA A 17 -22.58 -13.73 22.43
N VAL A 18 -23.13 -14.04 21.26
CA VAL A 18 -22.44 -14.77 20.20
C VAL A 18 -21.58 -13.80 19.42
N SER A 19 -20.60 -13.21 20.07
CA SER A 19 -19.49 -12.55 19.40
C SER A 19 -18.71 -13.64 18.67
N CYS A 20 -18.83 -13.68 17.34
CA CYS A 20 -17.94 -14.49 16.53
C CYS A 20 -16.51 -14.03 16.83
N THR A 21 -15.73 -14.86 17.50
CA THR A 21 -14.28 -14.69 17.52
C THR A 21 -13.80 -14.95 16.10
N LEU A 22 -13.61 -13.86 15.34
CA LEU A 22 -13.00 -13.94 14.04
C LEU A 22 -11.53 -14.36 14.27
N HIS A 23 -11.26 -15.64 14.13
CA HIS A 23 -9.90 -16.14 14.13
C HIS A 23 -9.36 -15.99 12.72
N GLU A 24 -8.58 -14.95 12.52
CA GLU A 24 -7.92 -14.70 11.26
C GLU A 24 -6.79 -15.71 11.09
N ASP A 25 -6.95 -16.61 10.12
CA ASP A 25 -5.87 -17.51 9.71
C ASP A 25 -4.87 -16.74 8.85
N THR A 26 -3.80 -16.27 9.47
CA THR A 26 -2.73 -15.53 8.81
C THR A 26 -1.65 -16.43 8.21
N SER A 27 -1.86 -17.75 8.17
CA SER A 27 -0.85 -18.70 7.66
C SER A 27 -0.50 -18.46 6.19
N ASN A 28 -1.44 -17.97 5.40
CA ASN A 28 -1.28 -17.66 3.97
C ASN A 28 -0.97 -16.18 3.68
N VAL A 29 -0.92 -15.35 4.72
CA VAL A 29 -0.57 -13.93 4.57
C VAL A 29 0.89 -13.76 5.01
N ALA A 30 1.67 -13.00 4.25
CA ALA A 30 3.02 -12.63 4.63
C ALA A 30 2.99 -11.79 5.93
N ASN A 31 2.94 -12.49 7.07
CA ASN A 31 2.97 -11.86 8.38
C ASN A 31 4.42 -11.49 8.71
N PRO A 32 4.73 -10.23 9.02
CA PRO A 32 6.10 -9.82 9.36
C PRO A 32 6.75 -10.66 10.47
N LYS A 33 5.96 -11.20 11.41
CA LYS A 33 6.47 -12.08 12.49
C LYS A 33 6.88 -13.47 12.03
N HIS A 34 6.41 -13.92 10.88
CA HIS A 34 6.64 -15.26 10.34
C HIS A 34 7.32 -15.26 8.98
N PHE A 35 7.58 -14.07 8.45
CA PHE A 35 8.35 -13.85 7.26
C PHE A 35 9.83 -13.61 7.63
N TYR A 36 10.75 -13.71 6.73
CA TYR A 36 12.21 -13.58 6.95
C TYR A 36 12.87 -14.75 7.69
N LYS A 37 12.29 -15.96 7.62
CA LYS A 37 12.82 -17.14 8.33
C LYS A 37 13.89 -17.91 7.55
N ASN A 38 14.05 -17.64 6.29
CA ASN A 38 15.02 -18.31 5.43
C ASN A 38 15.48 -17.38 4.30
N GLU A 39 16.62 -17.75 3.70
CA GLU A 39 17.23 -16.97 2.61
C GLU A 39 16.26 -16.70 1.45
N ALA A 40 15.42 -17.67 1.09
CA ALA A 40 14.49 -17.51 -0.02
C ALA A 40 13.45 -16.39 0.26
N GLN A 41 12.97 -16.32 1.49
CA GLN A 41 12.04 -15.26 1.91
C GLN A 41 12.72 -13.89 1.97
N ILE A 42 13.96 -13.82 2.48
CA ILE A 42 14.76 -12.60 2.51
C ILE A 42 15.03 -12.12 1.08
N ARG A 43 15.40 -13.02 0.19
CA ARG A 43 15.61 -12.73 -1.23
C ARG A 43 14.33 -12.27 -1.92
N ALA A 44 13.19 -12.89 -1.61
CA ALA A 44 11.89 -12.47 -2.13
C ALA A 44 11.51 -11.05 -1.67
N ALA A 45 11.77 -10.72 -0.40
CA ALA A 45 11.55 -9.37 0.13
C ALA A 45 12.44 -8.33 -0.55
N ALA A 46 13.73 -8.63 -0.74
CA ALA A 46 14.66 -7.76 -1.47
C ALA A 46 14.20 -7.54 -2.93
N ASN A 47 13.78 -8.60 -3.62
CA ASN A 47 13.20 -8.49 -4.96
C ASN A 47 11.91 -7.63 -4.96
N GLY A 48 11.13 -7.69 -3.89
CA GLY A 48 9.96 -6.82 -3.68
C GLY A 48 10.31 -5.33 -3.67
N CYS A 49 11.48 -4.96 -3.18
CA CYS A 49 11.96 -3.57 -3.24
C CYS A 49 12.16 -3.12 -4.69
N TYR A 50 12.75 -3.96 -5.53
CA TYR A 50 12.94 -3.65 -6.95
C TYR A 50 11.61 -3.51 -7.71
N SER A 51 10.56 -4.20 -7.30
CA SER A 51 9.25 -4.08 -7.96
C SER A 51 8.70 -2.66 -7.92
N ARG A 52 9.14 -1.84 -6.96
CA ARG A 52 8.75 -0.42 -6.86
C ARG A 52 9.29 0.43 -7.98
N LEU A 53 10.39 0.04 -8.61
CA LEU A 53 10.96 0.75 -9.76
C LEU A 53 9.98 0.78 -10.94
N ASN A 54 9.14 -0.25 -11.11
CA ASN A 54 8.12 -0.27 -12.16
C ASN A 54 7.09 0.86 -11.99
N TYR A 55 6.82 1.28 -10.75
CA TYR A 55 5.91 2.39 -10.47
C TYR A 55 6.59 3.77 -10.55
N ILE A 56 7.92 3.79 -10.40
CA ILE A 56 8.72 5.02 -10.54
C ILE A 56 8.95 5.31 -12.02
N PHE A 57 9.38 4.29 -12.78
CA PHE A 57 9.72 4.38 -14.19
C PHE A 57 8.56 3.98 -15.11
N ASP A 58 7.33 4.33 -14.73
CA ASP A 58 6.14 4.14 -15.55
C ASP A 58 5.95 5.30 -16.57
N LEU A 59 4.82 5.26 -17.26
CA LEU A 59 4.45 6.33 -18.22
C LEU A 59 4.48 7.73 -17.58
N ARG A 60 4.20 7.87 -16.30
CA ARG A 60 4.15 9.17 -15.61
C ARG A 60 5.53 9.75 -15.37
N TYR A 61 6.52 8.90 -15.14
CA TYR A 61 7.91 9.35 -15.12
C TYR A 61 8.29 9.94 -16.49
N PHE A 62 7.97 9.22 -17.57
CA PHE A 62 8.21 9.70 -18.91
C PHE A 62 7.46 11.02 -19.19
N GLN A 63 6.21 11.12 -18.75
CA GLN A 63 5.43 12.35 -18.86
C GLN A 63 6.05 13.52 -18.07
N ALA A 64 6.60 13.27 -16.89
CA ALA A 64 7.22 14.30 -16.06
C ALA A 64 8.54 14.82 -16.65
N VAL A 65 9.30 13.96 -17.30
CA VAL A 65 10.64 14.28 -17.82
C VAL A 65 10.56 14.71 -19.28
N GLU A 66 10.02 13.84 -20.14
CA GLU A 66 10.00 14.08 -21.59
C GLU A 66 8.78 14.91 -22.01
N GLY A 67 7.68 14.78 -21.29
CA GLY A 67 6.45 15.56 -21.59
C GLY A 67 6.59 17.05 -21.33
N ALA A 68 7.57 17.44 -20.50
CA ALA A 68 7.92 18.85 -20.26
C ALA A 68 8.97 19.39 -21.26
N SER A 69 9.44 18.57 -22.20
CA SER A 69 10.41 18.94 -23.23
C SER A 69 9.72 19.24 -24.58
N ASP A 70 10.45 19.85 -25.48
CA ASP A 70 10.00 20.09 -26.86
C ASP A 70 9.98 18.80 -27.71
N LEU A 71 10.49 17.68 -27.15
CA LEU A 71 10.64 16.42 -27.90
C LEU A 71 9.37 15.55 -27.83
N ALA A 72 8.48 15.81 -26.87
CA ALA A 72 7.27 15.01 -26.69
C ALA A 72 6.02 15.89 -26.60
N SER A 73 4.93 15.40 -27.17
CA SER A 73 3.61 16.01 -27.05
C SER A 73 2.70 15.08 -26.24
N THR A 74 2.06 15.63 -25.21
CA THR A 74 1.13 14.90 -24.38
C THR A 74 -0.25 15.54 -24.45
N ASN A 75 -1.31 14.73 -24.30
CA ASN A 75 -2.70 15.17 -24.23
C ASN A 75 -3.39 14.69 -22.95
N GLY A 76 -4.58 15.22 -22.71
CA GLY A 76 -5.32 14.91 -21.49
C GLY A 76 -4.70 15.53 -20.24
N SER A 77 -4.65 14.77 -19.14
CA SER A 77 -4.15 15.26 -17.83
C SER A 77 -2.66 15.59 -17.84
N ALA A 78 -1.88 14.95 -18.70
CA ALA A 78 -0.44 15.20 -18.84
C ALA A 78 -0.11 16.49 -19.63
N GLN A 79 -1.10 17.14 -20.22
CA GLN A 79 -0.90 18.38 -20.95
C GLN A 79 -0.42 19.54 -20.04
N LYS A 80 -0.67 19.44 -18.74
CA LYS A 80 -0.18 20.43 -17.77
C LYS A 80 1.34 20.42 -17.66
N ASP A 81 1.94 19.23 -17.68
CA ASP A 81 3.40 19.06 -17.65
C ASP A 81 4.01 19.63 -18.94
N ALA A 82 3.43 19.33 -20.09
CA ALA A 82 3.88 19.87 -21.38
C ALA A 82 3.76 21.40 -21.51
N LYS A 83 2.77 22.01 -20.85
CA LYS A 83 2.58 23.46 -20.82
C LYS A 83 3.31 24.16 -19.69
N LEU A 84 4.00 23.39 -18.82
CA LEU A 84 4.60 23.87 -17.57
C LEU A 84 3.59 24.58 -16.65
N ASP A 85 2.30 24.24 -16.77
CA ASP A 85 1.19 24.77 -15.96
C ASP A 85 1.01 23.89 -14.72
N ILE A 86 2.10 23.75 -13.94
CA ILE A 86 2.13 23.00 -12.70
C ILE A 86 2.19 23.97 -11.52
N ASN A 87 1.41 23.66 -10.50
CA ASN A 87 1.33 24.47 -9.30
C ASN A 87 0.96 23.57 -8.08
N PRO A 88 1.02 24.07 -6.84
CA PRO A 88 0.73 23.25 -5.66
C PRO A 88 -0.63 22.58 -5.64
N SER A 89 -1.64 23.17 -6.31
CA SER A 89 -2.99 22.58 -6.42
C SER A 89 -3.13 21.62 -7.60
N ALA A 90 -2.19 21.67 -8.56
CA ALA A 90 -2.15 20.85 -9.76
C ALA A 90 -0.70 20.45 -10.12
N PRO A 91 -0.08 19.61 -9.29
CA PRO A 91 1.37 19.40 -9.30
C PRO A 91 1.90 18.53 -10.45
N GLY A 92 1.06 18.12 -11.37
CA GLY A 92 1.48 17.34 -12.54
C GLY A 92 1.93 15.91 -12.24
N ALA A 93 2.62 15.29 -13.22
CA ALA A 93 3.08 13.90 -13.14
C ALA A 93 4.23 13.70 -12.13
N GLY A 94 4.99 14.75 -11.82
CA GLY A 94 6.08 14.69 -10.84
C GLY A 94 5.65 14.24 -9.46
N THR A 95 4.42 14.54 -9.04
CA THR A 95 3.87 14.06 -7.76
C THR A 95 3.80 12.54 -7.70
N HIS A 96 3.47 11.91 -8.81
CA HIS A 96 3.42 10.45 -8.88
C HIS A 96 4.80 9.84 -8.66
N VAL A 97 5.82 10.38 -9.32
CA VAL A 97 7.22 9.95 -9.15
C VAL A 97 7.66 10.15 -7.70
N TRP A 98 7.43 11.33 -7.15
CA TRP A 98 7.75 11.66 -5.76
C TRP A 98 7.12 10.67 -4.77
N SER A 99 5.81 10.46 -4.87
CA SER A 99 5.07 9.57 -3.97
C SER A 99 5.55 8.12 -4.07
N ASN A 100 5.87 7.64 -5.27
CA ASN A 100 6.37 6.29 -5.47
C ASN A 100 7.81 6.12 -4.98
N CYS A 101 8.67 7.14 -5.11
CA CYS A 101 10.01 7.11 -4.52
C CYS A 101 9.94 6.97 -2.99
N TYR A 102 9.13 7.80 -2.32
CA TYR A 102 8.97 7.70 -0.86
C TYR A 102 8.30 6.41 -0.41
N THR A 103 7.35 5.89 -1.19
CA THR A 103 6.75 4.58 -0.94
C THR A 103 7.80 3.47 -1.08
N GLY A 104 8.66 3.56 -2.08
CA GLY A 104 9.78 2.64 -2.27
C GLY A 104 10.76 2.66 -1.10
N ILE A 105 11.18 3.84 -0.66
CA ILE A 105 12.05 4.03 0.51
C ILE A 105 11.42 3.40 1.76
N LYS A 106 10.15 3.72 2.03
CA LYS A 106 9.41 3.12 3.16
C LYS A 106 9.41 1.60 3.09
N PHE A 107 9.18 1.04 1.90
CA PHE A 107 9.15 -0.40 1.70
C PHE A 107 10.51 -1.05 1.97
N CYS A 108 11.58 -0.45 1.46
CA CYS A 108 12.95 -0.93 1.71
C CYS A 108 13.31 -0.85 3.19
N LEU A 109 13.01 0.27 3.85
CA LEU A 109 13.25 0.42 5.30
C LEU A 109 12.49 -0.59 6.13
N SER A 110 11.22 -0.86 5.79
CA SER A 110 10.44 -1.89 6.49
C SER A 110 10.99 -3.31 6.26
N THR A 111 11.55 -3.56 5.08
CA THR A 111 12.20 -4.84 4.77
C THR A 111 13.47 -5.01 5.59
N ILE A 112 14.33 -3.99 5.65
CA ILE A 112 15.54 -3.99 6.49
C ILE A 112 15.18 -4.23 7.95
N ALA A 113 14.25 -3.45 8.50
CA ALA A 113 13.81 -3.62 9.87
C ALA A 113 13.22 -5.00 10.16
N GLY A 114 12.52 -5.60 9.18
CA GLY A 114 11.98 -6.96 9.28
C GLY A 114 13.07 -8.03 9.30
N ILE A 115 14.13 -7.84 8.52
CA ILE A 115 15.29 -8.74 8.50
C ILE A 115 16.08 -8.61 9.80
N ASP A 116 16.36 -7.40 10.26
CA ASP A 116 17.09 -7.15 11.50
C ASP A 116 16.37 -7.70 12.74
N ALA A 117 15.03 -7.70 12.71
CA ALA A 117 14.19 -8.26 13.77
C ALA A 117 14.02 -9.79 13.64
N SER A 118 14.49 -10.41 12.57
CA SER A 118 14.44 -11.84 12.38
C SER A 118 15.62 -12.51 13.10
N GLU A 119 15.38 -13.67 13.70
CA GLU A 119 16.44 -14.50 14.30
C GLU A 119 17.12 -15.41 13.25
N ALA A 120 17.09 -15.02 12.00
CA ALA A 120 17.59 -15.83 10.90
C ALA A 120 19.12 -15.69 10.73
#